data_b676dd143a75046a1221f89057453b6b
#
_entry.id   b676dd143a75046a1221f89057453b6b
#
_cell.length_a   1.000
_cell.length_b   1.000
_cell.length_c   1.000
_cell.angle_alpha   90.00
_cell.angle_beta   90.00
_cell.angle_gamma   90.00
#
_symmetry.space_group_name_H-M   'P 1'
#
loop_
_entity.id
_entity.type
_entity.pdbx_description
1 polymer ?
#
loop_
_entity_poly.entity_id
_entity_poly.type
_entity_poly.pdbx_seq_one_letter_code
_entity_poly.pdbx_strand_id
1 'polypeptide(L)'
;MWWNFNLICSSLMAEPACFLQAHEGPAYDVKFYGHGEDAVLLSCGDDGRIRGWKWKDCVEAEAPIHLQGNHVKPLLDLVNPQHKGPWGALSPIPENNALAVNDQGGSIFSAAGDSCVYCWDVESGQVKMTFKGHSDYLHSIVARNSTNQIITGSEDGTARIWDCKSGKCVQVYEPAKGTKLKGFFSCVSCMALDASESWLACGSGQSLSVWNLPASECISRTSTRASVQDVVFDENQVLAVGAEPLLCRYDINGAILSQMQCAPQSAFSVSLHASGVTAVGGYGGLVDIISHFGSHLCTFICRCV
;
A
#
# COMPACT_ATOMS: atom_id res chain seq x y z
N MET A 1 7.08 8.42 -9.16
CA MET A 1 7.70 9.75 -9.02
C MET A 1 8.16 9.89 -7.58
N TRP A 2 9.45 10.06 -7.32
CA TRP A 2 10.05 10.04 -6.00
C TRP A 2 10.72 11.36 -5.69
N TRP A 3 10.56 11.81 -4.45
CA TRP A 3 11.09 13.07 -3.97
C TRP A 3 12.18 12.83 -2.94
N ASN A 4 13.30 13.50 -3.07
CA ASN A 4 14.32 13.51 -2.02
C ASN A 4 13.90 14.50 -0.93
N PHE A 5 13.51 13.98 0.25
CA PHE A 5 13.08 14.79 1.39
C PHE A 5 14.27 15.38 2.16
N ASN A 6 15.17 16.09 1.50
CA ASN A 6 16.00 17.05 2.20
C ASN A 6 15.22 18.34 2.39
N LEU A 7 14.39 18.37 3.42
CA LEU A 7 13.57 19.50 3.80
C LEU A 7 14.41 20.65 4.34
N ILE A 8 14.97 21.45 3.42
CA ILE A 8 15.21 22.87 3.69
C ILE A 8 14.24 23.60 2.77
N CYS A 9 13.05 23.89 3.28
CA CYS A 9 12.01 24.60 2.56
C CYS A 9 12.39 26.06 2.40
N SER A 10 13.02 26.41 1.29
CA SER A 10 13.16 27.79 0.87
C SER A 10 12.66 28.06 -0.57
N SER A 11 12.12 27.05 -1.26
CA SER A 11 11.45 27.28 -2.55
C SER A 11 10.24 26.37 -2.70
N LEU A 12 9.14 26.93 -3.18
CA LEU A 12 7.86 26.27 -3.49
C LEU A 12 7.92 25.23 -4.63
N MET A 13 9.10 24.91 -5.15
CA MET A 13 9.33 24.02 -6.27
C MET A 13 10.28 22.91 -5.82
N ALA A 14 9.75 21.78 -5.43
CA ALA A 14 10.57 20.60 -5.24
C ALA A 14 10.84 19.94 -6.60
N GLU A 15 12.10 19.80 -6.96
CA GLU A 15 12.50 19.06 -8.16
C GLU A 15 12.64 17.57 -7.83
N PRO A 16 12.17 16.66 -8.71
CA PRO A 16 12.34 15.23 -8.50
C PRO A 16 13.83 14.87 -8.59
N ALA A 17 14.27 14.03 -7.65
CA ALA A 17 15.65 13.53 -7.66
C ALA A 17 15.88 12.55 -8.82
N CYS A 18 14.89 11.71 -9.14
CA CYS A 18 14.92 10.81 -10.29
C CYS A 18 13.51 10.51 -10.82
N PHE A 19 13.45 10.02 -12.05
CA PHE A 19 12.25 9.48 -12.66
C PHE A 19 12.49 8.01 -13.01
N LEU A 20 11.60 7.16 -12.58
CA LEU A 20 11.62 5.74 -12.91
C LEU A 20 10.39 5.42 -13.77
N GLN A 21 10.60 4.97 -14.99
CA GLN A 21 9.54 4.36 -15.78
C GLN A 21 9.40 2.91 -15.31
N ALA A 22 8.68 2.75 -14.20
CA ALA A 22 8.60 1.47 -13.52
C ALA A 22 7.73 0.46 -14.26
N HIS A 23 6.63 0.89 -14.88
CA HIS A 23 5.63 0.01 -15.48
C HIS A 23 5.13 0.55 -16.82
N GLU A 24 4.58 -0.32 -17.68
CA GLU A 24 3.93 0.05 -18.94
C GLU A 24 2.55 0.67 -18.73
N GLY A 25 1.97 0.48 -17.53
CA GLY A 25 0.69 1.03 -17.09
C GLY A 25 0.81 1.73 -15.75
N PRO A 26 -0.33 1.93 -15.05
CA PRO A 26 -0.34 2.48 -13.70
C PRO A 26 0.49 1.67 -12.73
N ALA A 27 1.22 2.34 -11.84
CA ALA A 27 1.85 1.75 -10.66
C ALA A 27 0.90 1.90 -9.47
N TYR A 28 0.63 0.80 -8.78
CA TYR A 28 -0.38 0.76 -7.72
C TYR A 28 0.19 0.85 -6.32
N ASP A 29 1.34 0.21 -6.07
CA ASP A 29 1.96 0.25 -4.73
C ASP A 29 3.49 0.30 -4.81
N VAL A 30 4.06 0.81 -3.75
CA VAL A 30 5.50 0.97 -3.59
C VAL A 30 5.91 0.66 -2.15
N LYS A 31 6.96 -0.16 -2.01
CA LYS A 31 7.52 -0.54 -0.72
C LYS A 31 9.04 -0.51 -0.75
N PHE A 32 9.63 -0.31 0.40
CA PHE A 32 11.05 -0.59 0.59
C PHE A 32 11.24 -2.02 1.09
N TYR A 33 12.24 -2.69 0.53
CA TYR A 33 12.76 -3.97 1.00
C TYR A 33 14.16 -3.74 1.53
N GLY A 34 14.42 -4.15 2.77
CA GLY A 34 15.67 -3.85 3.47
C GLY A 34 15.73 -2.42 4.00
N HIS A 35 16.89 -2.05 4.57
CA HIS A 35 17.09 -0.78 5.25
C HIS A 35 18.40 -0.11 4.83
N GLY A 36 18.49 1.21 5.03
CA GLY A 36 19.70 2.01 4.79
C GLY A 36 20.03 2.16 3.31
N GLU A 37 21.32 2.23 2.99
CA GLU A 37 21.82 2.46 1.63
C GLU A 37 21.56 1.30 0.67
N ASP A 38 21.50 0.08 1.19
CA ASP A 38 21.24 -1.14 0.42
C ASP A 38 19.75 -1.44 0.23
N ALA A 39 18.87 -0.57 0.73
CA ALA A 39 17.43 -0.73 0.54
C ALA A 39 17.07 -0.80 -0.95
N VAL A 40 16.12 -1.66 -1.28
CA VAL A 40 15.56 -1.79 -2.63
C VAL A 40 14.18 -1.15 -2.63
N LEU A 41 13.98 -0.20 -3.53
CA LEU A 41 12.68 0.36 -3.80
C LEU A 41 11.93 -0.58 -4.72
N LEU A 42 10.84 -1.14 -4.24
CA LEU A 42 9.94 -2.00 -5.00
C LEU A 42 8.75 -1.21 -5.52
N SER A 43 8.32 -1.50 -6.73
CA SER A 43 7.01 -1.05 -7.24
C SER A 43 6.26 -2.19 -7.92
N CYS A 44 4.94 -2.13 -7.91
CA CYS A 44 4.07 -3.05 -8.65
C CYS A 44 3.01 -2.29 -9.42
N GLY A 45 2.43 -2.92 -10.44
CA GLY A 45 1.47 -2.25 -11.31
C GLY A 45 0.66 -3.16 -12.20
N ASP A 46 -0.03 -2.51 -13.13
CA ASP A 46 -0.99 -3.08 -14.07
C ASP A 46 -0.38 -4.13 -15.02
N ASP A 47 0.90 -4.00 -15.33
CA ASP A 47 1.63 -4.95 -16.18
C ASP A 47 1.93 -6.30 -15.50
N GLY A 48 1.45 -6.50 -14.27
CA GLY A 48 1.63 -7.72 -13.49
C GLY A 48 3.08 -7.96 -13.06
N ARG A 49 3.90 -6.91 -13.06
CA ARG A 49 5.30 -6.97 -12.67
C ARG A 49 5.54 -6.38 -11.30
N ILE A 50 6.59 -6.88 -10.67
CA ILE A 50 7.21 -6.24 -9.50
C ILE A 50 8.62 -5.90 -9.93
N ARG A 51 8.99 -4.63 -9.89
CA ARG A 51 10.34 -4.17 -10.18
C ARG A 51 10.98 -3.55 -8.97
N GLY A 52 12.29 -3.73 -8.85
CA GLY A 52 13.07 -3.23 -7.73
C GLY A 52 14.33 -2.50 -8.18
N TRP A 53 14.65 -1.38 -7.53
CA TRP A 53 15.86 -0.58 -7.78
C TRP A 53 16.60 -0.36 -6.47
N LYS A 54 17.92 -0.35 -6.52
CA LYS A 54 18.70 0.08 -5.36
C LYS A 54 18.36 1.54 -5.07
N TRP A 55 17.99 1.81 -3.83
CA TRP A 55 17.64 3.17 -3.41
C TRP A 55 18.77 4.16 -3.62
N LYS A 56 20.00 3.74 -3.33
CA LYS A 56 21.22 4.54 -3.55
C LYS A 56 21.33 5.02 -4.98
N ASP A 57 21.12 4.14 -5.97
CA ASP A 57 21.23 4.48 -7.39
C ASP A 57 20.14 5.48 -7.82
N CYS A 58 19.01 5.49 -7.14
CA CYS A 58 17.91 6.44 -7.39
C CYS A 58 18.22 7.85 -6.84
N VAL A 59 18.95 7.93 -5.73
CA VAL A 59 19.25 9.21 -5.04
C VAL A 59 20.53 9.86 -5.54
N GLU A 60 21.53 9.05 -5.91
CA GLU A 60 22.86 9.54 -6.36
C GLU A 60 22.92 9.80 -7.86
N ALA A 61 21.83 9.65 -8.59
CA ALA A 61 21.78 9.98 -10.02
C ALA A 61 22.10 11.48 -10.23
N GLU A 62 23.33 11.78 -10.68
CA GLU A 62 23.94 13.12 -10.74
C GLU A 62 23.30 14.10 -11.74
N ALA A 63 22.26 13.75 -12.44
CA ALA A 63 21.59 14.66 -13.37
C ALA A 63 20.09 14.43 -13.41
N PRO A 64 19.29 15.48 -13.63
CA PRO A 64 17.91 15.30 -14.01
C PRO A 64 17.89 14.46 -15.30
N ILE A 65 17.42 13.22 -15.19
CA ILE A 65 17.41 12.20 -16.24
C ILE A 65 16.58 12.61 -17.47
N HIS A 66 16.05 13.83 -17.49
CA HIS A 66 15.27 14.41 -18.60
C HIS A 66 15.97 14.51 -19.94
N LEU A 67 17.29 14.41 -19.98
CA LEU A 67 18.03 14.79 -21.18
C LEU A 67 18.85 13.66 -21.82
N GLN A 68 18.99 12.49 -21.22
CA GLN A 68 19.89 11.45 -21.76
C GLN A 68 19.41 10.03 -21.54
N GLY A 69 18.19 9.65 -21.76
CA GLY A 69 17.80 8.23 -21.96
C GLY A 69 18.39 7.14 -21.02
N ASN A 70 19.06 7.52 -19.95
CA ASN A 70 19.66 6.63 -18.97
C ASN A 70 18.58 6.21 -17.97
N HIS A 71 17.80 5.19 -18.37
CA HIS A 71 16.91 4.51 -17.45
C HIS A 71 17.73 3.72 -16.43
N VAL A 72 17.55 4.01 -15.14
CA VAL A 72 18.08 3.14 -14.08
C VAL A 72 17.47 1.75 -14.28
N LYS A 73 18.32 0.77 -14.56
CA LYS A 73 17.85 -0.60 -14.79
C LYS A 73 17.36 -1.20 -13.47
N PRO A 74 16.23 -1.90 -13.48
CA PRO A 74 15.78 -2.61 -12.29
C PRO A 74 16.78 -3.71 -11.90
N LEU A 75 17.06 -3.83 -10.62
CA LEU A 75 17.80 -4.95 -10.03
C LEU A 75 16.94 -6.21 -10.00
N LEU A 76 15.64 -6.05 -9.79
CA LEU A 76 14.64 -7.11 -9.71
C LEU A 76 13.54 -6.84 -10.72
N ASP A 77 13.13 -7.88 -11.46
CA ASP A 77 11.97 -7.85 -12.37
C ASP A 77 11.25 -9.20 -12.31
N LEU A 78 10.16 -9.25 -11.54
CA LEU A 78 9.33 -10.43 -11.32
C LEU A 78 8.03 -10.26 -12.10
N VAL A 79 7.55 -11.35 -12.69
CA VAL A 79 6.33 -11.35 -13.51
C VAL A 79 5.35 -12.37 -12.94
N ASN A 80 4.12 -11.97 -12.69
CA ASN A 80 3.08 -12.88 -12.22
C ASN A 80 2.88 -14.07 -13.19
N PRO A 81 2.66 -15.27 -12.65
CA PRO A 81 2.40 -16.43 -13.46
C PRO A 81 1.07 -16.32 -14.19
N GLN A 82 1.06 -16.77 -15.45
CA GLN A 82 -0.16 -16.90 -16.24
C GLN A 82 -0.82 -18.26 -15.98
N HIS A 83 -2.14 -18.29 -15.96
CA HIS A 83 -2.91 -19.51 -15.80
C HIS A 83 -3.23 -20.14 -17.16
N LYS A 84 -3.12 -21.47 -17.25
CA LYS A 84 -3.58 -22.21 -18.43
C LYS A 84 -5.10 -22.38 -18.37
N GLY A 85 -5.77 -21.80 -19.34
CA GLY A 85 -7.19 -22.01 -19.56
C GLY A 85 -7.51 -23.28 -20.34
N PRO A 86 -8.80 -23.50 -20.63
CA PRO A 86 -9.22 -24.55 -21.55
C PRO A 86 -8.46 -24.47 -22.87
N TRP A 87 -8.07 -25.62 -23.42
CA TRP A 87 -7.37 -25.71 -24.70
C TRP A 87 -5.91 -25.18 -24.69
N GLY A 88 -5.33 -24.94 -23.48
CA GLY A 88 -3.94 -24.50 -23.30
C GLY A 88 -3.69 -23.01 -23.57
N ALA A 89 -4.74 -22.23 -23.79
CA ALA A 89 -4.61 -20.77 -23.85
C ALA A 89 -4.11 -20.22 -22.50
N LEU A 90 -3.19 -19.24 -22.55
CA LEU A 90 -2.72 -18.54 -21.37
C LEU A 90 -3.69 -17.39 -21.02
N SER A 91 -3.93 -17.19 -19.74
CA SER A 91 -4.60 -15.97 -19.25
C SER A 91 -3.76 -14.72 -19.56
N PRO A 92 -4.34 -13.51 -19.52
CA PRO A 92 -3.55 -12.31 -19.33
C PRO A 92 -2.63 -12.46 -18.09
N ILE A 93 -1.55 -11.70 -18.03
CA ILE A 93 -0.75 -11.59 -16.80
C ILE A 93 -1.60 -10.80 -15.80
N PRO A 94 -1.92 -11.35 -14.60
CA PRO A 94 -2.70 -10.63 -13.63
C PRO A 94 -1.91 -9.46 -13.06
N GLU A 95 -2.55 -8.32 -12.92
CA GLU A 95 -1.97 -7.12 -12.30
C GLU A 95 -1.60 -7.35 -10.83
N ASN A 96 -0.67 -6.54 -10.31
CA ASN A 96 -0.30 -6.49 -8.90
C ASN A 96 -0.81 -5.20 -8.28
N ASN A 97 -1.75 -5.29 -7.34
CA ASN A 97 -2.43 -4.15 -6.74
C ASN A 97 -1.77 -3.66 -5.45
N ALA A 98 -1.08 -4.53 -4.72
CA ALA A 98 -0.41 -4.17 -3.49
C ALA A 98 0.77 -5.10 -3.19
N LEU A 99 1.72 -4.59 -2.40
CA LEU A 99 2.92 -5.31 -1.96
C LEU A 99 3.02 -5.36 -0.44
N ALA A 100 3.54 -6.47 0.06
CA ALA A 100 4.05 -6.57 1.42
C ALA A 100 5.42 -7.24 1.41
N VAL A 101 6.26 -6.92 2.39
CA VAL A 101 7.63 -7.41 2.47
C VAL A 101 7.89 -8.10 3.80
N ASN A 102 8.70 -9.14 3.75
CA ASN A 102 9.29 -9.76 4.94
C ASN A 102 10.80 -9.80 4.74
N ASP A 103 11.48 -8.77 5.24
CA ASP A 103 12.92 -8.61 5.10
C ASP A 103 13.69 -9.76 5.76
N GLN A 104 13.23 -10.23 6.93
CA GLN A 104 13.88 -11.32 7.66
C GLN A 104 13.74 -12.66 6.93
N GLY A 105 12.62 -12.86 6.24
CA GLY A 105 12.34 -14.09 5.49
C GLY A 105 12.76 -14.05 4.03
N GLY A 106 13.37 -12.95 3.54
CA GLY A 106 13.78 -12.81 2.14
C GLY A 106 12.61 -12.96 1.16
N SER A 107 11.43 -12.45 1.52
CA SER A 107 10.21 -12.68 0.75
C SER A 107 9.46 -11.39 0.44
N ILE A 108 8.94 -11.31 -0.78
CA ILE A 108 8.00 -10.29 -1.23
C ILE A 108 6.67 -10.99 -1.47
N PHE A 109 5.58 -10.36 -1.04
CA PHE A 109 4.22 -10.81 -1.30
C PHE A 109 3.52 -9.82 -2.20
N SER A 110 2.84 -10.30 -3.24
CA SER A 110 2.02 -9.48 -4.12
C SER A 110 0.56 -9.93 -4.10
N ALA A 111 -0.33 -8.97 -3.91
CA ALA A 111 -1.77 -9.14 -4.03
C ALA A 111 -2.17 -8.92 -5.49
N ALA A 112 -2.65 -9.97 -6.16
CA ALA A 112 -2.91 -9.93 -7.59
C ALA A 112 -4.41 -9.91 -7.93
N GLY A 113 -4.73 -9.42 -9.13
CA GLY A 113 -6.08 -9.32 -9.64
C GLY A 113 -6.74 -10.65 -9.99
N ASP A 114 -6.00 -11.76 -9.97
CA ASP A 114 -6.54 -13.11 -10.14
C ASP A 114 -6.97 -13.77 -8.82
N SER A 115 -7.22 -12.98 -7.78
CA SER A 115 -7.63 -13.42 -6.43
C SER A 115 -6.56 -14.23 -5.69
N CYS A 116 -5.30 -14.24 -6.17
CA CYS A 116 -4.19 -14.95 -5.56
C CYS A 116 -3.19 -14.00 -4.91
N VAL A 117 -2.49 -14.50 -3.89
CA VAL A 117 -1.25 -13.86 -3.43
C VAL A 117 -0.08 -14.72 -3.88
N TYR A 118 0.95 -14.09 -4.43
CA TYR A 118 2.20 -14.73 -4.77
C TYR A 118 3.28 -14.34 -3.75
N CYS A 119 3.91 -15.35 -3.17
CA CYS A 119 5.10 -15.19 -2.33
C CYS A 119 6.34 -15.44 -3.18
N TRP A 120 7.17 -14.43 -3.32
CA TRP A 120 8.38 -14.44 -4.12
C TRP A 120 9.62 -14.58 -3.25
N ASP A 121 10.54 -15.39 -3.70
CA ASP A 121 11.90 -15.43 -3.19
C ASP A 121 12.73 -14.32 -3.84
N VAL A 122 13.30 -13.44 -3.03
CA VAL A 122 14.05 -12.28 -3.54
C VAL A 122 15.36 -12.71 -4.23
N GLU A 123 16.01 -13.76 -3.72
CA GLU A 123 17.30 -14.22 -4.26
C GLU A 123 17.15 -14.97 -5.58
N SER A 124 16.20 -15.89 -5.64
CA SER A 124 15.98 -16.71 -6.84
C SER A 124 15.05 -16.09 -7.86
N GLY A 125 14.24 -15.08 -7.46
CA GLY A 125 13.19 -14.49 -8.28
C GLY A 125 12.05 -15.45 -8.61
N GLN A 126 11.89 -16.54 -7.85
CA GLN A 126 10.86 -17.56 -8.10
C GLN A 126 9.71 -17.47 -7.11
N VAL A 127 8.51 -17.89 -7.53
CA VAL A 127 7.37 -18.02 -6.64
C VAL A 127 7.58 -19.20 -5.71
N LYS A 128 7.74 -18.93 -4.41
CA LYS A 128 7.81 -19.96 -3.35
C LYS A 128 6.45 -20.58 -3.05
N MET A 129 5.40 -19.76 -3.04
CA MET A 129 4.07 -20.15 -2.60
C MET A 129 3.00 -19.28 -3.24
N THR A 130 1.83 -19.87 -3.44
CA THR A 130 0.62 -19.15 -3.88
C THR A 130 -0.50 -19.38 -2.88
N PHE A 131 -1.11 -18.30 -2.38
CA PHE A 131 -2.25 -18.37 -1.48
C PHE A 131 -3.53 -18.21 -2.29
N LYS A 132 -4.44 -19.15 -2.16
CA LYS A 132 -5.70 -19.20 -2.91
C LYS A 132 -6.88 -19.35 -1.97
N GLY A 133 -7.95 -18.62 -2.25
CA GLY A 133 -9.18 -18.73 -1.46
C GLY A 133 -10.07 -17.51 -1.49
N HIS A 134 -9.56 -16.31 -1.80
CA HIS A 134 -10.42 -15.19 -2.16
C HIS A 134 -11.17 -15.51 -3.46
N SER A 135 -12.35 -14.93 -3.62
CA SER A 135 -13.20 -15.14 -4.79
C SER A 135 -13.18 -13.96 -5.77
N ASP A 136 -12.49 -12.88 -5.41
CA ASP A 136 -12.41 -11.67 -6.22
C ASP A 136 -11.05 -10.97 -6.05
N TYR A 137 -10.82 -9.88 -6.78
CA TYR A 137 -9.60 -9.09 -6.81
C TYR A 137 -9.07 -8.76 -5.42
N LEU A 138 -7.75 -8.80 -5.27
CA LEU A 138 -7.07 -8.34 -4.06
C LEU A 138 -6.65 -6.90 -4.23
N HIS A 139 -6.92 -6.06 -3.22
CA HIS A 139 -6.55 -4.64 -3.25
C HIS A 139 -5.50 -4.25 -2.22
N SER A 140 -5.39 -5.00 -1.15
CA SER A 140 -4.46 -4.68 -0.08
C SER A 140 -3.82 -5.92 0.53
N ILE A 141 -2.60 -5.75 1.00
CA ILE A 141 -1.85 -6.79 1.70
C ILE A 141 -0.92 -6.17 2.74
N VAL A 142 -0.84 -6.77 3.91
CA VAL A 142 0.11 -6.42 4.95
C VAL A 142 0.80 -7.66 5.50
N ALA A 143 2.10 -7.56 5.79
CA ALA A 143 2.87 -8.63 6.41
C ALA A 143 2.82 -8.50 7.93
N ARG A 144 2.55 -9.59 8.62
CA ARG A 144 2.62 -9.76 10.06
C ARG A 144 3.83 -10.62 10.37
N ASN A 145 4.98 -9.96 10.45
CA ASN A 145 6.28 -10.64 10.47
C ASN A 145 6.53 -11.41 11.77
N SER A 146 6.04 -10.90 12.91
CA SER A 146 6.19 -11.52 14.22
C SER A 146 5.60 -12.94 14.29
N THR A 147 4.54 -13.20 13.52
CA THR A 147 3.83 -14.49 13.48
C THR A 147 4.02 -15.24 12.16
N ASN A 148 4.82 -14.70 11.25
CA ASN A 148 5.00 -15.23 9.90
C ASN A 148 3.68 -15.44 9.15
N GLN A 149 2.86 -14.40 9.16
CA GLN A 149 1.55 -14.35 8.51
C GLN A 149 1.47 -13.18 7.56
N ILE A 150 0.54 -13.24 6.62
CA ILE A 150 0.09 -12.11 5.82
C ILE A 150 -1.41 -11.92 6.00
N ILE A 151 -1.87 -10.70 5.82
CA ILE A 151 -3.29 -10.35 5.83
C ILE A 151 -3.61 -9.70 4.50
N THR A 152 -4.68 -10.15 3.85
CA THR A 152 -5.12 -9.68 2.53
C THR A 152 -6.52 -9.13 2.58
N GLY A 153 -6.78 -8.07 1.82
CA GLY A 153 -8.11 -7.49 1.62
C GLY A 153 -8.55 -7.60 0.17
N SER A 154 -9.81 -7.95 -0.04
CA SER A 154 -10.37 -8.26 -1.34
C SER A 154 -11.71 -7.56 -1.62
N GLU A 155 -12.06 -7.49 -2.91
CA GLU A 155 -13.39 -7.12 -3.38
C GLU A 155 -14.48 -8.10 -2.91
N ASP A 156 -14.12 -9.33 -2.55
CA ASP A 156 -15.07 -10.28 -1.95
C ASP A 156 -15.60 -9.84 -0.57
N GLY A 157 -15.14 -8.68 -0.07
CA GLY A 157 -15.57 -8.06 1.18
C GLY A 157 -14.91 -8.65 2.41
N THR A 158 -13.96 -9.56 2.23
CA THR A 158 -13.26 -10.21 3.35
C THR A 158 -11.82 -9.74 3.49
N ALA A 159 -11.34 -9.72 4.74
CA ALA A 159 -9.92 -9.72 5.04
C ALA A 159 -9.53 -11.10 5.57
N ARG A 160 -8.45 -11.68 5.06
CA ARG A 160 -8.02 -13.04 5.40
C ARG A 160 -6.60 -13.05 5.93
N ILE A 161 -6.39 -13.82 7.00
CA ILE A 161 -5.07 -14.10 7.55
C ILE A 161 -4.59 -15.45 7.02
N TRP A 162 -3.35 -15.48 6.55
CA TRP A 162 -2.72 -16.66 5.99
C TRP A 162 -1.44 -17.00 6.76
N ASP A 163 -1.23 -18.26 7.03
CA ASP A 163 0.02 -18.77 7.57
C ASP A 163 1.03 -19.01 6.42
N CYS A 164 2.15 -18.31 6.47
CA CYS A 164 3.18 -18.37 5.42
C CYS A 164 3.94 -19.69 5.37
N LYS A 165 3.83 -20.57 6.38
CA LYS A 165 4.45 -21.90 6.35
C LYS A 165 3.59 -22.90 5.58
N SER A 166 2.30 -22.90 5.85
CA SER A 166 1.37 -23.88 5.29
C SER A 166 0.62 -23.39 4.04
N GLY A 167 0.61 -22.08 3.78
CA GLY A 167 -0.17 -21.45 2.72
C GLY A 167 -1.68 -21.46 2.99
N LYS A 168 -2.12 -21.81 4.20
CA LYS A 168 -3.54 -21.94 4.53
C LYS A 168 -4.09 -20.65 5.12
N CYS A 169 -5.35 -20.36 4.77
CA CYS A 169 -6.13 -19.34 5.46
C CYS A 169 -6.45 -19.83 6.88
N VAL A 170 -6.07 -19.06 7.89
CA VAL A 170 -6.28 -19.36 9.30
C VAL A 170 -7.43 -18.58 9.91
N GLN A 171 -7.76 -17.41 9.34
CA GLN A 171 -8.83 -16.55 9.86
C GLN A 171 -9.45 -15.74 8.73
N VAL A 172 -10.75 -15.48 8.84
CA VAL A 172 -11.50 -14.61 7.91
C VAL A 172 -12.25 -13.56 8.72
N TYR A 173 -12.09 -12.30 8.33
CA TYR A 173 -12.83 -11.16 8.85
C TYR A 173 -13.75 -10.60 7.79
N GLU A 174 -14.90 -10.08 8.21
CA GLU A 174 -15.87 -9.40 7.37
C GLU A 174 -16.03 -7.93 7.85
N PRO A 175 -15.15 -7.00 7.42
CA PRO A 175 -15.13 -5.62 7.91
C PRO A 175 -16.46 -4.88 7.73
N ALA A 176 -17.18 -5.14 6.64
CA ALA A 176 -18.46 -4.51 6.34
C ALA A 176 -19.68 -5.21 6.95
N LYS A 177 -19.52 -6.33 7.67
CA LYS A 177 -20.64 -7.09 8.24
C LYS A 177 -21.43 -6.26 9.25
N GLY A 178 -22.74 -6.17 9.06
CA GLY A 178 -23.63 -5.42 9.94
C GLY A 178 -23.71 -3.93 9.66
N THR A 179 -23.00 -3.40 8.67
CA THR A 179 -23.22 -2.04 8.18
C THR A 179 -24.52 -1.99 7.38
N LYS A 180 -25.24 -0.85 7.43
CA LYS A 180 -26.47 -0.67 6.65
C LYS A 180 -26.23 -0.49 5.13
N LEU A 181 -24.97 -0.47 4.73
CA LEU A 181 -24.57 -0.32 3.33
C LEU A 181 -24.77 -1.66 2.61
N LYS A 182 -25.83 -1.73 1.82
CA LYS A 182 -26.10 -2.85 0.90
C LYS A 182 -25.51 -2.53 -0.47
N GLY A 183 -24.78 -3.50 -1.06
CA GLY A 183 -24.31 -3.41 -2.44
C GLY A 183 -22.80 -3.25 -2.58
N PHE A 184 -22.32 -2.80 -3.71
CA PHE A 184 -20.96 -2.73 -4.25
C PHE A 184 -19.83 -2.16 -3.36
N PHE A 185 -20.10 -1.82 -2.12
CA PHE A 185 -19.19 -1.06 -1.25
C PHE A 185 -18.61 -1.86 -0.08
N SER A 186 -18.57 -3.18 -0.16
CA SER A 186 -17.95 -4.01 0.88
C SER A 186 -16.48 -4.36 0.62
N CYS A 187 -15.93 -3.93 -0.51
CA CYS A 187 -14.53 -4.13 -0.87
C CYS A 187 -13.59 -3.66 0.25
N VAL A 188 -12.67 -4.52 0.66
CA VAL A 188 -11.58 -4.15 1.57
C VAL A 188 -10.46 -3.53 0.74
N SER A 189 -10.49 -2.19 0.62
CA SER A 189 -9.60 -1.42 -0.24
C SER A 189 -8.22 -1.20 0.35
N CYS A 190 -8.13 -1.02 1.65
CA CYS A 190 -6.87 -0.72 2.33
C CYS A 190 -6.83 -1.33 3.72
N MET A 191 -5.62 -1.61 4.19
CA MET A 191 -5.36 -2.15 5.52
C MET A 191 -4.03 -1.66 6.06
N ALA A 192 -3.95 -1.54 7.38
CA ALA A 192 -2.71 -1.26 8.09
C ALA A 192 -2.63 -2.07 9.38
N LEU A 193 -1.41 -2.42 9.78
CA LEU A 193 -1.08 -2.97 11.09
C LEU A 193 -0.41 -1.90 11.94
N ASP A 194 -0.65 -1.94 13.24
CA ASP A 194 0.12 -1.16 14.20
C ASP A 194 1.55 -1.72 14.36
N ALA A 195 2.43 -0.97 15.03
CA ALA A 195 3.82 -1.38 15.24
C ALA A 195 3.97 -2.67 16.07
N SER A 196 2.98 -3.03 16.90
CA SER A 196 2.98 -4.30 17.66
C SER A 196 2.40 -5.47 16.87
N GLU A 197 1.87 -5.23 15.67
CA GLU A 197 1.15 -6.21 14.84
C GLU A 197 -0.04 -6.88 15.55
N SER A 198 -0.60 -6.17 16.54
CA SER A 198 -1.75 -6.64 17.33
C SER A 198 -3.06 -6.01 16.90
N TRP A 199 -3.00 -4.87 16.23
CA TRP A 199 -4.16 -4.13 15.76
C TRP A 199 -4.17 -4.03 14.24
N LEU A 200 -5.34 -4.27 13.66
CA LEU A 200 -5.58 -4.16 12.22
C LEU A 200 -6.66 -3.12 11.95
N ALA A 201 -6.33 -2.11 11.17
CA ALA A 201 -7.30 -1.19 10.59
C ALA A 201 -7.67 -1.65 9.18
N CYS A 202 -8.96 -1.68 8.85
CA CYS A 202 -9.47 -2.01 7.53
C CYS A 202 -10.40 -0.91 7.02
N GLY A 203 -10.10 -0.36 5.85
CA GLY A 203 -11.01 0.46 5.07
C GLY A 203 -11.87 -0.42 4.15
N SER A 204 -13.19 -0.28 4.25
CA SER A 204 -14.13 -1.01 3.41
C SER A 204 -15.26 -0.09 2.96
N GLY A 205 -15.18 0.39 1.72
CA GLY A 205 -16.10 1.41 1.21
C GLY A 205 -16.16 2.60 2.16
N GLN A 206 -17.35 2.99 2.61
CA GLN A 206 -17.58 4.08 3.57
C GLN A 206 -17.53 3.61 5.02
N SER A 207 -16.63 2.70 5.36
CA SER A 207 -16.48 2.17 6.71
C SER A 207 -15.02 1.96 7.04
N LEU A 208 -14.62 2.39 8.22
CA LEU A 208 -13.34 2.09 8.85
C LEU A 208 -13.61 1.16 10.04
N SER A 209 -12.95 0.02 10.10
CA SER A 209 -13.03 -0.91 11.23
C SER A 209 -11.66 -1.18 11.83
N VAL A 210 -11.62 -1.30 13.16
CA VAL A 210 -10.41 -1.62 13.91
C VAL A 210 -10.61 -2.94 14.65
N TRP A 211 -9.63 -3.83 14.52
CA TRP A 211 -9.69 -5.19 15.04
C TRP A 211 -8.53 -5.47 15.97
N ASN A 212 -8.82 -6.13 17.08
CA ASN A 212 -7.80 -6.75 17.93
C ASN A 212 -7.52 -8.16 17.41
N LEU A 213 -6.34 -8.39 16.83
CA LEU A 213 -5.99 -9.67 16.21
C LEU A 213 -5.83 -10.82 17.22
N PRO A 214 -5.17 -10.63 18.39
CA PRO A 214 -5.09 -11.67 19.42
C PRO A 214 -6.45 -12.14 19.93
N ALA A 215 -7.40 -11.22 20.13
CA ALA A 215 -8.75 -11.54 20.58
C ALA A 215 -9.67 -11.97 19.44
N SER A 216 -9.28 -11.72 18.18
CA SER A 216 -10.13 -11.88 16.99
C SER A 216 -11.43 -11.08 17.07
N GLU A 217 -11.41 -9.92 17.69
CA GLU A 217 -12.57 -9.08 17.93
C GLU A 217 -12.52 -7.76 17.16
N CYS A 218 -13.69 -7.36 16.65
CA CYS A 218 -13.86 -6.03 16.09
C CYS A 218 -14.13 -5.05 17.24
N ILE A 219 -13.22 -4.12 17.46
CA ILE A 219 -13.29 -3.14 18.54
C ILE A 219 -14.17 -1.96 18.14
N SER A 220 -14.00 -1.48 16.90
CA SER A 220 -14.79 -0.36 16.41
C SER A 220 -15.14 -0.51 14.93
N ARG A 221 -16.30 0.07 14.56
CA ARG A 221 -16.72 0.29 13.17
C ARG A 221 -17.29 1.69 13.07
N THR A 222 -16.63 2.51 12.28
CA THR A 222 -17.02 3.91 12.09
C THR A 222 -17.43 4.12 10.66
N SER A 223 -18.62 4.70 10.45
CA SER A 223 -19.03 5.12 9.11
C SER A 223 -18.29 6.41 8.73
N THR A 224 -17.69 6.40 7.56
CA THR A 224 -17.01 7.56 6.97
C THR A 224 -17.93 8.24 5.95
N ARG A 225 -17.68 9.51 5.65
CA ARG A 225 -18.49 10.26 4.67
C ARG A 225 -18.21 9.78 3.24
N ALA A 226 -16.94 9.50 2.94
CA ALA A 226 -16.49 9.01 1.64
C ALA A 226 -15.80 7.65 1.78
N SER A 227 -15.59 6.98 0.66
CA SER A 227 -14.85 5.71 0.64
C SER A 227 -13.43 5.93 1.15
N VAL A 228 -13.01 5.07 2.07
CA VAL A 228 -11.65 5.05 2.60
C VAL A 228 -10.73 4.48 1.51
N GLN A 229 -9.66 5.19 1.18
CA GLN A 229 -8.70 4.82 0.15
C GLN A 229 -7.41 4.28 0.75
N ASP A 230 -6.96 4.86 1.86
CA ASP A 230 -5.75 4.41 2.53
C ASP A 230 -5.81 4.70 4.04
N VAL A 231 -5.10 3.88 4.81
CA VAL A 231 -5.02 3.97 6.27
C VAL A 231 -3.61 3.68 6.75
N VAL A 232 -3.21 4.33 7.85
CA VAL A 232 -1.95 4.06 8.55
C VAL A 232 -2.14 4.24 10.04
N PHE A 233 -1.41 3.45 10.85
CA PHE A 233 -1.35 3.68 12.30
C PHE A 233 -0.29 4.72 12.65
N ASP A 234 -0.66 5.61 13.57
CA ASP A 234 0.21 6.53 14.27
C ASP A 234 0.05 6.24 15.77
N GLU A 235 0.93 5.40 16.30
CA GLU A 235 0.82 4.83 17.64
C GLU A 235 -0.55 4.14 17.87
N ASN A 236 -1.38 4.71 18.75
CA ASN A 236 -2.73 4.22 19.07
C ASN A 236 -3.84 4.94 18.28
N GLN A 237 -3.49 5.60 17.20
CA GLN A 237 -4.43 6.32 16.34
C GLN A 237 -4.41 5.75 14.94
N VAL A 238 -5.52 5.87 14.24
CA VAL A 238 -5.63 5.52 12.81
C VAL A 238 -5.81 6.79 12.01
N LEU A 239 -4.89 7.04 11.10
CA LEU A 239 -5.04 8.06 10.08
C LEU A 239 -5.69 7.43 8.86
N ALA A 240 -6.72 8.08 8.35
CA ALA A 240 -7.44 7.61 7.16
C ALA A 240 -7.64 8.76 6.17
N VAL A 241 -7.51 8.44 4.90
CA VAL A 241 -7.79 9.32 3.77
C VAL A 241 -8.78 8.64 2.81
N GLY A 242 -9.47 9.44 2.01
CA GLY A 242 -10.48 8.90 1.11
C GLY A 242 -10.84 9.83 -0.05
N ALA A 243 -11.98 9.56 -0.68
CA ALA A 243 -12.47 10.33 -1.82
C ALA A 243 -12.89 11.78 -1.46
N GLU A 244 -12.51 12.26 -0.29
CA GLU A 244 -12.66 13.64 0.17
C GLU A 244 -11.29 14.28 0.41
N PRO A 245 -11.19 15.62 0.39
CA PRO A 245 -9.94 16.33 0.67
C PRO A 245 -9.64 16.42 2.18
N LEU A 246 -9.76 15.30 2.89
CA LEU A 246 -9.62 15.25 4.34
C LEU A 246 -8.67 14.14 4.78
N LEU A 247 -7.74 14.50 5.67
CA LEU A 247 -7.04 13.55 6.53
C LEU A 247 -7.77 13.50 7.86
N CYS A 248 -8.32 12.32 8.19
CA CYS A 248 -9.03 12.09 9.44
C CYS A 248 -8.17 11.27 10.39
N ARG A 249 -8.14 11.66 11.67
CA ARG A 249 -7.54 10.88 12.77
C ARG A 249 -8.64 10.30 13.63
N TYR A 250 -8.53 9.01 13.90
CA TYR A 250 -9.44 8.26 14.77
C TYR A 250 -8.65 7.64 15.92
N ASP A 251 -9.31 7.51 17.07
CA ASP A 251 -8.81 6.58 18.09
C ASP A 251 -9.17 5.12 17.72
N ILE A 252 -8.61 4.16 18.45
CA ILE A 252 -8.91 2.72 18.23
C ILE A 252 -10.39 2.38 18.49
N ASN A 253 -11.15 3.20 19.24
CA ASN A 253 -12.58 3.03 19.51
C ASN A 253 -13.45 3.66 18.41
N GLY A 254 -12.83 4.28 17.41
CA GLY A 254 -13.51 4.88 16.27
C GLY A 254 -13.99 6.31 16.47
N ALA A 255 -13.61 6.98 17.57
CA ALA A 255 -13.91 8.39 17.77
C ALA A 255 -13.00 9.26 16.88
N ILE A 256 -13.57 10.28 16.25
CA ILE A 256 -12.80 11.24 15.44
C ILE A 256 -12.05 12.18 16.39
N LEU A 257 -10.74 12.18 16.32
CA LEU A 257 -9.86 13.05 17.09
C LEU A 257 -9.62 14.39 16.39
N SER A 258 -9.37 14.33 15.07
CA SER A 258 -9.19 15.53 14.25
C SER A 258 -9.51 15.28 12.79
N GLN A 259 -9.80 16.36 12.08
CA GLN A 259 -9.97 16.35 10.62
C GLN A 259 -9.20 17.55 10.06
N MET A 260 -8.39 17.30 9.04
CA MET A 260 -7.57 18.31 8.39
C MET A 260 -7.89 18.37 6.90
N GLN A 261 -8.09 19.58 6.41
CA GLN A 261 -8.27 19.84 4.99
C GLN A 261 -6.94 19.62 4.25
N CYS A 262 -6.97 18.85 3.16
CA CYS A 262 -5.84 18.61 2.29
C CYS A 262 -6.04 19.33 0.96
N ALA A 263 -4.93 19.64 0.26
CA ALA A 263 -4.96 20.25 -1.05
C ALA A 263 -5.51 19.31 -2.16
N PRO A 264 -5.19 18.00 -2.20
CA PRO A 264 -5.84 17.08 -3.13
C PRO A 264 -7.36 17.03 -2.89
N GLN A 265 -8.15 17.15 -3.98
CA GLN A 265 -9.63 17.03 -3.90
C GLN A 265 -10.09 15.64 -3.47
N SER A 266 -9.29 14.61 -3.76
CA SER A 266 -9.43 13.24 -3.28
C SER A 266 -8.06 12.77 -2.86
N ALA A 267 -7.94 12.26 -1.65
CA ALA A 267 -6.69 11.70 -1.14
C ALA A 267 -6.68 10.17 -1.39
N PHE A 268 -5.61 9.67 -2.00
CA PHE A 268 -5.49 8.27 -2.39
C PHE A 268 -4.51 7.50 -1.52
N SER A 269 -3.55 8.19 -0.92
CA SER A 269 -2.52 7.55 -0.11
C SER A 269 -2.09 8.44 1.04
N VAL A 270 -1.78 7.83 2.16
CA VAL A 270 -1.21 8.45 3.34
C VAL A 270 0.03 7.68 3.78
N SER A 271 1.09 8.39 4.09
CA SER A 271 2.34 7.82 4.60
C SER A 271 2.84 8.60 5.79
N LEU A 272 3.29 7.88 6.81
CA LEU A 272 3.83 8.43 8.04
C LEU A 272 5.33 8.17 8.12
N HIS A 273 6.10 9.21 8.29
CA HIS A 273 7.53 9.12 8.54
C HIS A 273 7.82 9.03 10.04
N ALA A 274 8.91 8.37 10.45
CA ALA A 274 9.30 8.19 11.85
C ALA A 274 9.50 9.52 12.62
N SER A 275 9.71 10.64 11.93
CA SER A 275 9.74 11.99 12.55
C SER A 275 8.35 12.54 12.90
N GLY A 276 7.27 11.79 12.64
CA GLY A 276 5.89 12.23 12.81
C GLY A 276 5.35 13.09 11.66
N VAL A 277 6.11 13.27 10.58
CA VAL A 277 5.63 13.97 9.38
C VAL A 277 4.75 13.03 8.57
N THR A 278 3.57 13.52 8.20
CA THR A 278 2.59 12.79 7.38
C THR A 278 2.58 13.37 5.97
N ALA A 279 2.66 12.50 4.96
CA ALA A 279 2.46 12.85 3.57
C ALA A 279 1.11 12.32 3.09
N VAL A 280 0.33 13.18 2.41
CA VAL A 280 -0.97 12.82 1.82
C VAL A 280 -0.92 13.10 0.33
N GLY A 281 -0.97 12.04 -0.47
CA GLY A 281 -0.99 12.11 -1.93
C GLY A 281 -2.40 11.92 -2.50
N GLY A 282 -2.71 12.63 -3.60
CA GLY A 282 -4.03 12.50 -4.19
C GLY A 282 -4.20 13.08 -5.59
N TYR A 283 -5.44 13.39 -5.93
CA TYR A 283 -5.82 13.86 -7.24
C TYR A 283 -5.06 15.11 -7.69
N GLY A 284 -4.71 15.15 -8.97
CA GLY A 284 -3.97 16.27 -9.57
C GLY A 284 -2.46 16.23 -9.32
N GLY A 285 -1.93 15.13 -8.81
CA GLY A 285 -0.52 15.00 -8.47
C GLY A 285 -0.10 15.85 -7.28
N LEU A 286 -1.05 16.27 -6.47
CA LEU A 286 -0.79 17.04 -5.26
C LEU A 286 -0.37 16.14 -4.11
N VAL A 287 0.66 16.57 -3.39
CA VAL A 287 1.13 15.91 -2.17
C VAL A 287 1.27 16.95 -1.06
N ASP A 288 0.47 16.81 -0.02
CA ASP A 288 0.58 17.64 1.17
C ASP A 288 1.52 17.01 2.19
N ILE A 289 2.30 17.85 2.82
CA ILE A 289 3.15 17.49 3.94
C ILE A 289 2.62 18.19 5.19
N ILE A 290 2.33 17.36 6.19
CA ILE A 290 1.67 17.75 7.43
C ILE A 290 2.56 17.36 8.60
N SER A 291 2.71 18.26 9.57
CA SER A 291 3.49 18.00 10.79
C SER A 291 2.75 17.02 11.71
N HIS A 292 3.46 16.44 12.67
CA HIS A 292 2.88 15.59 13.72
C HIS A 292 1.70 16.27 14.46
N PHE A 293 1.79 17.58 14.66
CA PHE A 293 0.75 18.36 15.33
C PHE A 293 -0.42 18.78 14.43
N GLY A 294 -0.43 18.31 13.18
CA GLY A 294 -1.49 18.64 12.22
C GLY A 294 -1.36 19.99 11.53
N SER A 295 -0.19 20.64 11.62
CA SER A 295 0.05 21.86 10.86
C SER A 295 0.48 21.53 9.45
N HIS A 296 -0.15 22.14 8.46
CA HIS A 296 0.28 22.06 7.07
C HIS A 296 1.68 22.71 6.92
N LEU A 297 2.63 21.97 6.35
CA LEU A 297 3.99 22.43 6.15
C LEU A 297 4.20 22.95 4.74
N CYS A 298 3.85 22.15 3.73
CA CYS A 298 3.96 22.51 2.32
C CYS A 298 3.12 21.56 1.45
N THR A 299 2.87 22.00 0.20
CA THR A 299 2.25 21.19 -0.84
C THR A 299 3.20 21.09 -2.03
N PHE A 300 3.40 19.89 -2.54
CA PHE A 300 4.12 19.62 -3.77
C PHE A 300 3.17 19.30 -4.91
N ILE A 301 3.55 19.66 -6.13
CA ILE A 301 2.86 19.25 -7.34
C ILE A 301 3.75 18.29 -8.10
N CYS A 302 3.34 17.02 -8.18
CA CYS A 302 3.96 16.04 -9.04
C CYS A 302 3.47 16.27 -10.47
N ARG A 303 4.29 16.90 -11.34
CA ARG A 303 3.95 17.03 -12.75
C ARG A 303 4.38 15.77 -13.48
N CYS A 304 3.43 15.10 -14.16
CA CYS A 304 3.79 14.18 -15.23
C CYS A 304 4.35 15.01 -16.38
N VAL A 305 5.54 14.69 -16.82
CA VAL A 305 6.16 15.25 -18.03
C VAL A 305 5.73 14.43 -19.21
#